data_463af8b683871b8838590e65cafc1305
#
_entry.id   463af8b683871b8838590e65cafc1305
#
_cell.length_a   1.000
_cell.length_b   1.000
_cell.length_c   1.000
_cell.angle_alpha   90.00
_cell.angle_beta   90.00
_cell.angle_gamma   90.00
#
_symmetry.space_group_name_H-M   'P 1'
#
loop_
_entity.id
_entity.type
_entity.pdbx_description
1 polymer ?
#
loop_
_entity_poly.entity_id
_entity_poly.type
_entity_poly.pdbx_seq_one_letter_code
_entity_poly.pdbx_strand_id
1 'polypeptide(L)'
;MATANISIFDNLVDMRLRAKIFAYIMASKFCIGWGDISFGPKSVYKFLHSSFSKEELMASGLGDIIFSSPEIAPFIEGKEMVRCMVNLTQAGDVHFIHTHPVGELIVLYYANVDWLPEWWGETMFYDDNQSSIVYASRYTPGRFVVFDGTIPHSIRPQSSTGPQYRFTVAAIFTETKEKEIV
;
A
#
# COMPACT_ATOMS: atom_id res chain seq x y z
N MET A 1 -4.85 19.52 -16.74
CA MET A 1 -4.80 18.19 -16.10
C MET A 1 -4.37 18.43 -14.67
N ALA A 2 -5.22 18.14 -13.68
CA ALA A 2 -4.79 18.19 -12.30
C ALA A 2 -3.71 17.11 -12.12
N THR A 3 -2.52 17.49 -11.67
CA THR A 3 -1.49 16.54 -11.27
C THR A 3 -2.03 15.78 -10.08
N ALA A 4 -2.22 14.48 -10.22
CA ALA A 4 -2.64 13.62 -9.12
C ALA A 4 -1.67 13.86 -7.95
N ASN A 5 -2.20 14.15 -6.74
CA ASN A 5 -1.41 14.34 -5.53
C ASN A 5 -0.86 12.99 -5.08
N ILE A 6 0.29 12.60 -5.65
CA ILE A 6 1.04 11.41 -5.30
C ILE A 6 2.39 11.86 -4.78
N SER A 7 2.69 11.55 -3.53
CA SER A 7 3.96 11.87 -2.88
C SER A 7 4.79 10.60 -2.69
N ILE A 8 6.09 10.69 -3.00
CA ILE A 8 7.03 9.58 -2.95
C ILE A 8 8.14 9.90 -1.95
N PHE A 9 8.40 8.96 -1.05
CA PHE A 9 9.46 9.10 -0.06
C PHE A 9 10.35 7.86 -0.07
N ASP A 10 11.61 8.07 -0.37
CA ASP A 10 12.67 7.06 -0.33
C ASP A 10 13.60 7.29 0.86
N ASN A 11 14.27 6.24 1.30
CA ASN A 11 15.32 6.29 2.32
C ASN A 11 14.88 6.71 3.74
N LEU A 12 13.59 6.66 4.06
CA LEU A 12 13.11 6.88 5.43
C LEU A 12 13.39 5.68 6.35
N VAL A 13 13.67 4.53 5.78
CA VAL A 13 13.90 3.26 6.48
C VAL A 13 15.27 2.73 6.08
N ASP A 14 16.17 2.58 7.03
CA ASP A 14 17.47 1.96 6.78
C ASP A 14 17.36 0.45 6.53
N MET A 15 18.43 -0.18 6.04
CA MET A 15 18.45 -1.60 5.70
C MET A 15 18.14 -2.50 6.90
N ARG A 16 18.59 -2.15 8.09
CA ARG A 16 18.36 -2.94 9.30
C ARG A 16 16.87 -2.94 9.69
N LEU A 17 16.23 -1.76 9.63
CA LEU A 17 14.82 -1.62 9.91
C LEU A 17 13.97 -2.29 8.81
N ARG A 18 14.36 -2.18 7.52
CA ARG A 18 13.69 -2.91 6.42
C ARG A 18 13.68 -4.42 6.69
N ALA A 19 14.82 -4.99 7.06
CA ALA A 19 14.93 -6.41 7.37
C ALA A 19 14.06 -6.80 8.58
N LYS A 20 14.00 -5.96 9.63
CA LYS A 20 13.12 -6.18 10.79
C LYS A 20 11.64 -6.17 10.38
N ILE A 21 11.20 -5.15 9.61
CA ILE A 21 9.82 -5.03 9.13
C ILE A 21 9.46 -6.26 8.27
N PHE A 22 10.34 -6.62 7.33
CA PHE A 22 10.13 -7.78 6.48
C PHE A 22 10.02 -9.09 7.28
N ALA A 23 10.88 -9.30 8.26
CA ALA A 23 10.81 -10.48 9.14
C ALA A 23 9.50 -10.52 9.94
N TYR A 24 9.00 -9.37 10.40
CA TYR A 24 7.71 -9.26 11.08
C TYR A 24 6.56 -9.64 10.16
N ILE A 25 6.56 -9.14 8.92
CA ILE A 25 5.58 -9.48 7.89
C ILE A 25 5.61 -10.97 7.59
N MET A 26 6.80 -11.56 7.41
CA MET A 26 6.94 -13.00 7.11
C MET A 26 6.47 -13.90 8.25
N ALA A 27 6.44 -13.43 9.49
CA ALA A 27 5.91 -14.15 10.64
C ALA A 27 4.38 -14.00 10.80
N SER A 28 3.73 -13.16 9.99
CA SER A 28 2.31 -12.88 10.09
C SER A 28 1.46 -14.01 9.50
N LYS A 29 0.21 -14.10 9.95
CA LYS A 29 -0.76 -15.05 9.40
C LYS A 29 -1.46 -14.43 8.20
N PHE A 30 -1.34 -15.08 7.05
CA PHE A 30 -2.03 -14.68 5.83
C PHE A 30 -3.33 -15.45 5.64
N CYS A 31 -4.37 -14.74 5.24
CA CYS A 31 -5.69 -15.26 4.90
C CYS A 31 -5.97 -15.05 3.42
N ILE A 32 -6.77 -15.95 2.83
CA ILE A 32 -7.34 -15.76 1.50
C ILE A 32 -8.67 -15.02 1.65
N GLY A 33 -8.93 -14.01 0.81
CA GLY A 33 -10.26 -13.40 0.81
C GLY A 33 -10.30 -11.92 0.44
N TRP A 34 -9.13 -11.28 0.28
CA TRP A 34 -9.08 -9.93 -0.24
C TRP A 34 -9.25 -9.93 -1.75
N GLY A 35 -10.02 -8.99 -2.28
CA GLY A 35 -10.21 -8.80 -3.72
C GLY A 35 -10.52 -7.35 -4.05
N ASP A 36 -10.12 -6.93 -5.23
CA ASP A 36 -10.49 -5.65 -5.79
C ASP A 36 -12.00 -5.68 -6.10
N ILE A 37 -12.75 -4.79 -5.46
CA ILE A 37 -14.22 -4.89 -5.36
C ILE A 37 -14.90 -4.60 -6.70
N SER A 38 -14.21 -3.95 -7.64
CA SER A 38 -14.83 -3.29 -8.78
C SER A 38 -15.12 -4.20 -9.98
N PHE A 39 -14.49 -5.36 -10.12
CA PHE A 39 -14.61 -6.18 -11.33
C PHE A 39 -14.69 -7.68 -11.05
N GLY A 40 -15.55 -8.34 -11.81
CA GLY A 40 -15.69 -9.78 -11.87
C GLY A 40 -16.47 -10.39 -10.70
N PRO A 41 -16.73 -11.70 -10.76
CA PRO A 41 -17.33 -12.42 -9.65
C PRO A 41 -16.40 -12.33 -8.45
N LYS A 42 -16.86 -11.78 -7.34
CA LYS A 42 -16.11 -11.62 -6.07
C LYS A 42 -15.45 -12.91 -5.56
N SER A 43 -15.79 -14.06 -6.14
CA SER A 43 -15.27 -15.39 -5.79
C SER A 43 -14.01 -15.80 -6.54
N VAL A 44 -13.63 -15.13 -7.62
CA VAL A 44 -12.56 -15.59 -8.53
C VAL A 44 -11.20 -14.97 -8.19
N TYR A 45 -11.19 -13.71 -7.71
CA TYR A 45 -9.94 -12.98 -7.42
C TYR A 45 -9.83 -12.74 -5.92
N LYS A 46 -9.19 -13.68 -5.24
CA LYS A 46 -8.95 -13.59 -3.80
C LYS A 46 -7.46 -13.61 -3.54
N PHE A 47 -6.97 -12.49 -3.07
CA PHE A 47 -5.56 -12.34 -2.75
C PHE A 47 -5.27 -12.74 -1.31
N LEU A 48 -4.01 -13.09 -1.06
CA LEU A 48 -3.48 -13.32 0.27
C LEU A 48 -3.24 -11.98 0.96
N HIS A 49 -3.70 -11.87 2.19
CA HIS A 49 -3.51 -10.66 2.99
C HIS A 49 -3.37 -10.99 4.47
N SER A 50 -2.78 -10.06 5.20
CA SER A 50 -2.83 -9.98 6.66
C SER A 50 -3.31 -8.58 7.05
N SER A 51 -4.07 -8.47 8.14
CA SER A 51 -4.47 -7.17 8.68
C SER A 51 -3.63 -6.87 9.91
N PHE A 52 -3.09 -5.65 10.00
CA PHE A 52 -2.37 -5.18 11.17
C PHE A 52 -3.24 -4.21 11.96
N SER A 53 -3.30 -4.40 13.26
CA SER A 53 -3.75 -3.37 14.19
C SER A 53 -2.72 -2.24 14.25
N LYS A 54 -3.07 -1.12 14.91
CA LYS A 54 -2.11 -0.04 15.13
C LYS A 54 -0.92 -0.51 15.99
N GLU A 55 -1.18 -1.35 16.98
CA GLU A 55 -0.17 -1.93 17.87
C GLU A 55 0.79 -2.85 17.09
N GLU A 56 0.28 -3.69 16.20
CA GLU A 56 1.10 -4.56 15.34
C GLU A 56 1.94 -3.73 14.36
N LEU A 57 1.36 -2.68 13.78
CA LEU A 57 2.09 -1.75 12.93
C LEU A 57 3.23 -1.07 13.69
N MET A 58 2.99 -0.60 14.92
CA MET A 58 4.02 -0.05 15.80
C MET A 58 5.09 -1.09 16.17
N ALA A 59 4.69 -2.31 16.53
CA ALA A 59 5.62 -3.39 16.89
C ALA A 59 6.55 -3.80 15.74
N SER A 60 6.09 -3.69 14.50
CA SER A 60 6.91 -3.92 13.31
C SER A 60 8.04 -2.89 13.16
N GLY A 61 7.88 -1.69 13.74
CA GLY A 61 8.72 -0.52 13.56
C GLY A 61 8.31 0.37 12.39
N LEU A 62 7.36 -0.06 11.55
CA LEU A 62 6.86 0.74 10.44
C LEU A 62 5.96 1.87 10.94
N GLY A 63 5.24 1.64 12.04
CA GLY A 63 4.37 2.64 12.66
C GLY A 63 5.12 3.90 13.10
N ASP A 64 6.33 3.77 13.67
CA ASP A 64 7.14 4.92 14.06
C ASP A 64 7.43 5.84 12.87
N ILE A 65 7.72 5.26 11.70
CA ILE A 65 7.96 6.05 10.48
C ILE A 65 6.68 6.73 10.02
N ILE A 66 5.56 6.00 9.97
CA ILE A 66 4.29 6.54 9.46
C ILE A 66 3.77 7.66 10.37
N PHE A 67 3.78 7.46 11.68
CA PHE A 67 3.17 8.41 12.62
C PHE A 67 4.09 9.54 13.07
N SER A 68 5.42 9.42 12.89
CA SER A 68 6.37 10.36 13.51
C SER A 68 7.38 10.96 12.54
N SER A 69 7.53 10.45 11.31
CA SER A 69 8.47 11.06 10.37
C SER A 69 7.96 12.43 9.89
N PRO A 70 8.82 13.43 9.76
CA PRO A 70 8.43 14.75 9.28
C PRO A 70 7.94 14.75 7.84
N GLU A 71 8.25 13.70 7.07
CA GLU A 71 7.86 13.55 5.68
C GLU A 71 6.43 13.00 5.54
N ILE A 72 5.99 12.09 6.42
CA ILE A 72 4.70 11.39 6.28
C ILE A 72 3.66 11.93 7.27
N ALA A 73 4.05 12.20 8.52
CA ALA A 73 3.12 12.62 9.57
C ALA A 73 2.22 13.81 9.18
N PRO A 74 2.68 14.84 8.45
CA PRO A 74 1.81 15.95 8.04
C PRO A 74 0.62 15.55 7.15
N PHE A 75 0.73 14.46 6.38
CA PHE A 75 -0.37 13.97 5.54
C PHE A 75 -1.50 13.32 6.32
N ILE A 76 -1.16 12.78 7.50
CA ILE A 76 -2.10 12.05 8.35
C ILE A 76 -2.53 12.85 9.58
N GLU A 77 -2.08 14.09 9.72
CA GLU A 77 -2.51 14.98 10.80
C GLU A 77 -4.03 15.17 10.77
N GLY A 78 -4.68 15.04 11.93
CA GLY A 78 -6.14 15.10 12.04
C GLY A 78 -6.90 13.87 11.49
N LYS A 79 -6.18 12.82 11.10
CA LYS A 79 -6.78 11.59 10.57
C LYS A 79 -6.59 10.41 11.53
N GLU A 80 -7.52 9.47 11.46
CA GLU A 80 -7.39 8.18 12.15
C GLU A 80 -7.12 7.05 11.16
N MET A 81 -6.29 6.10 11.56
CA MET A 81 -6.06 4.89 10.79
C MET A 81 -7.26 3.95 10.91
N VAL A 82 -7.99 3.75 9.83
CA VAL A 82 -9.17 2.88 9.78
C VAL A 82 -8.84 1.46 9.39
N ARG A 83 -7.73 1.25 8.69
CA ARG A 83 -7.33 -0.07 8.20
C ARG A 83 -5.83 -0.09 7.90
N CYS A 84 -5.18 -1.21 8.18
CA CYS A 84 -3.83 -1.48 7.70
C CYS A 84 -3.76 -2.91 7.15
N MET A 85 -3.41 -3.04 5.86
CA MET A 85 -3.36 -4.30 5.15
C MET A 85 -1.95 -4.61 4.70
N VAL A 86 -1.50 -5.82 4.97
CA VAL A 86 -0.33 -6.41 4.32
C VAL A 86 -0.81 -7.25 3.15
N ASN A 87 -0.52 -6.81 1.95
CA ASN A 87 -0.88 -7.52 0.73
C ASN A 87 0.28 -8.40 0.29
N LEU A 88 -0.01 -9.66 -0.01
CA LEU A 88 0.91 -10.61 -0.61
C LEU A 88 0.42 -10.93 -2.01
N THR A 89 1.26 -10.70 -3.00
CA THR A 89 0.98 -11.03 -4.40
C THR A 89 2.03 -11.95 -4.97
N GLN A 90 1.66 -12.73 -5.98
CA GLN A 90 2.49 -13.68 -6.68
C GLN A 90 2.58 -13.31 -8.18
N ALA A 91 3.52 -13.92 -8.87
CA ALA A 91 3.59 -13.81 -10.32
C ALA A 91 2.29 -14.33 -10.96
N GLY A 92 1.69 -13.51 -11.81
CA GLY A 92 0.41 -13.82 -12.46
C GLY A 92 -0.84 -13.36 -11.71
N ASP A 93 -0.72 -12.83 -10.49
CA ASP A 93 -1.84 -12.16 -9.84
C ASP A 93 -2.18 -10.88 -10.59
N VAL A 94 -3.45 -10.76 -10.99
CA VAL A 94 -3.96 -9.60 -11.71
C VAL A 94 -4.77 -8.73 -10.77
N HIS A 95 -4.33 -7.49 -10.60
CA HIS A 95 -5.03 -6.47 -9.82
C HIS A 95 -5.73 -5.50 -10.77
N PHE A 96 -7.03 -5.33 -10.57
CA PHE A 96 -7.84 -4.42 -11.38
C PHE A 96 -7.67 -2.99 -10.93
N ILE A 97 -7.94 -2.05 -11.85
CA ILE A 97 -7.99 -0.63 -11.51
C ILE A 97 -9.15 -0.42 -10.53
N HIS A 98 -8.86 0.22 -9.41
CA HIS A 98 -9.84 0.51 -8.39
C HIS A 98 -9.54 1.86 -7.71
N THR A 99 -10.52 2.34 -6.96
CA THR A 99 -10.45 3.51 -6.11
C THR A 99 -10.92 3.15 -4.70
N HIS A 100 -10.56 3.97 -3.75
CA HIS A 100 -11.08 3.91 -2.40
C HIS A 100 -12.20 4.95 -2.19
N PRO A 101 -12.96 4.87 -1.10
CA PRO A 101 -13.93 5.89 -0.73
C PRO A 101 -13.32 7.30 -0.66
N VAL A 102 -14.14 8.30 -0.96
CA VAL A 102 -13.76 9.72 -0.82
C VAL A 102 -13.33 10.00 0.63
N GLY A 103 -12.22 10.70 0.81
CA GLY A 103 -11.64 11.04 2.12
C GLY A 103 -10.69 9.99 2.67
N GLU A 104 -10.49 8.85 2.00
CA GLU A 104 -9.42 7.92 2.36
C GLU A 104 -8.07 8.39 1.77
N LEU A 105 -7.06 8.49 2.65
CA LEU A 105 -5.66 8.69 2.30
C LEU A 105 -4.92 7.37 2.48
N ILE A 106 -4.11 6.99 1.50
CA ILE A 106 -3.33 5.77 1.54
C ILE A 106 -1.85 6.08 1.76
N VAL A 107 -1.25 5.43 2.75
CA VAL A 107 0.21 5.36 2.94
C VAL A 107 0.64 3.94 2.59
N LEU A 108 1.20 3.78 1.41
CA LEU A 108 1.65 2.50 0.86
C LEU A 108 3.16 2.34 1.07
N TYR A 109 3.60 1.22 1.62
CA TYR A 109 5.00 0.86 1.84
C TYR A 109 5.38 -0.38 1.03
N TYR A 110 6.53 -0.36 0.33
CA TYR A 110 7.06 -1.50 -0.41
C TYR A 110 8.03 -2.30 0.47
N ALA A 111 7.60 -3.48 0.88
CA ALA A 111 8.13 -4.16 2.05
C ALA A 111 9.23 -5.21 1.77
N ASN A 112 9.41 -5.68 0.54
CA ASN A 112 10.53 -6.59 0.24
C ASN A 112 11.88 -5.91 0.52
N VAL A 113 12.86 -6.68 0.95
CA VAL A 113 14.21 -6.16 1.23
C VAL A 113 14.96 -5.84 -0.05
N ASP A 114 14.85 -6.73 -1.03
CA ASP A 114 15.50 -6.63 -2.34
C ASP A 114 14.46 -6.68 -3.46
N TRP A 115 14.68 -5.89 -4.51
CA TRP A 115 13.87 -5.91 -5.71
C TRP A 115 14.61 -5.32 -6.91
N LEU A 116 14.62 -6.06 -8.02
CA LEU A 116 15.21 -5.58 -9.26
C LEU A 116 14.15 -4.95 -10.17
N PRO A 117 14.51 -3.93 -10.97
CA PRO A 117 13.57 -3.29 -11.89
C PRO A 117 12.88 -4.25 -12.87
N GLU A 118 13.59 -5.29 -13.29
CA GLU A 118 13.14 -6.31 -14.24
C GLU A 118 12.06 -7.23 -13.66
N TRP A 119 11.84 -7.18 -12.35
CA TRP A 119 10.82 -7.97 -11.68
C TRP A 119 9.46 -7.29 -11.66
N TRP A 120 9.37 -6.05 -12.17
CA TRP A 120 8.12 -5.29 -12.29
C TRP A 120 7.43 -5.02 -10.94
N GLY A 121 6.10 -5.09 -10.91
CA GLY A 121 5.35 -4.90 -9.65
C GLY A 121 5.09 -3.44 -9.29
N GLU A 122 5.16 -2.54 -10.27
CA GLU A 122 4.88 -1.12 -10.11
C GLU A 122 3.45 -0.90 -9.62
N THR A 123 3.23 0.15 -8.83
CA THR A 123 1.89 0.70 -8.61
C THR A 123 1.62 1.72 -9.70
N MET A 124 0.60 1.45 -10.50
CA MET A 124 0.20 2.29 -11.64
C MET A 124 -0.98 3.18 -11.21
N PHE A 125 -0.91 4.44 -11.54
CA PHE A 125 -1.94 5.43 -11.30
C PHE A 125 -2.50 5.92 -12.64
N TYR A 126 -3.79 6.09 -12.70
CA TYR A 126 -4.51 6.38 -13.94
C TYR A 126 -5.21 7.74 -13.85
N ASP A 127 -5.56 8.28 -15.01
CA ASP A 127 -6.48 9.39 -15.11
C ASP A 127 -7.89 9.00 -14.62
N ASP A 128 -8.76 10.00 -14.39
CA ASP A 128 -10.12 9.78 -13.88
C ASP A 128 -10.95 8.87 -14.79
N ASN A 129 -10.65 8.85 -16.08
CA ASN A 129 -11.33 8.01 -17.07
C ASN A 129 -10.74 6.60 -17.17
N GLN A 130 -9.67 6.33 -16.41
CA GLN A 130 -8.93 5.05 -16.42
C GLN A 130 -8.37 4.68 -17.82
N SER A 131 -8.17 5.66 -18.67
CA SER A 131 -7.75 5.46 -20.06
C SER A 131 -6.23 5.53 -20.24
N SER A 132 -5.52 6.20 -19.33
CA SER A 132 -4.09 6.46 -19.46
C SER A 132 -3.40 6.35 -18.10
N ILE A 133 -2.21 5.77 -18.09
CA ILE A 133 -1.34 5.78 -16.91
C ILE A 133 -0.73 7.19 -16.83
N VAL A 134 -1.02 7.90 -15.73
CA VAL A 134 -0.47 9.23 -15.45
C VAL A 134 0.83 9.17 -14.65
N TYR A 135 1.00 8.10 -13.87
CA TYR A 135 2.22 7.85 -13.10
C TYR A 135 2.37 6.35 -12.80
N ALA A 136 3.61 5.88 -12.73
CA ALA A 136 3.93 4.53 -12.29
C ALA A 136 5.04 4.58 -11.24
N SER A 137 4.72 4.21 -10.01
CA SER A 137 5.70 4.09 -8.95
C SER A 137 6.40 2.75 -9.06
N ARG A 138 7.69 2.77 -9.43
CA ARG A 138 8.53 1.56 -9.41
C ARG A 138 8.51 0.93 -8.02
N TYR A 139 8.48 -0.40 -7.97
CA TYR A 139 8.66 -1.12 -6.72
C TYR A 139 10.10 -0.96 -6.25
N THR A 140 10.32 -0.06 -5.31
CA THR A 140 11.62 0.23 -4.69
C THR A 140 11.55 -0.16 -3.22
N PRO A 141 12.34 -1.14 -2.74
CA PRO A 141 12.31 -1.55 -1.35
C PRO A 141 12.48 -0.39 -0.38
N GLY A 142 11.60 -0.28 0.61
CA GLY A 142 11.61 0.79 1.61
C GLY A 142 10.97 2.11 1.17
N ARG A 143 10.41 2.18 -0.05
CA ARG A 143 9.68 3.35 -0.54
C ARG A 143 8.31 3.46 0.10
N PHE A 144 7.92 4.69 0.41
CA PHE A 144 6.54 5.07 0.71
C PHE A 144 5.93 5.81 -0.48
N VAL A 145 4.65 5.54 -0.71
CA VAL A 145 3.81 6.25 -1.67
C VAL A 145 2.58 6.74 -0.91
N VAL A 146 2.38 8.06 -0.84
CA VAL A 146 1.22 8.66 -0.18
C VAL A 146 0.32 9.26 -1.25
N PHE A 147 -0.95 8.90 -1.25
CA PHE A 147 -1.88 9.36 -2.27
C PHE A 147 -3.34 9.34 -1.79
N ASP A 148 -4.16 10.17 -2.43
CA ASP A 148 -5.61 10.19 -2.23
C ASP A 148 -6.22 8.89 -2.78
N GLY A 149 -7.06 8.23 -1.98
CA GLY A 149 -7.68 6.96 -2.36
C GLY A 149 -8.61 7.05 -3.57
N THR A 150 -9.08 8.22 -3.93
CA THR A 150 -9.92 8.44 -5.12
C THR A 150 -9.14 8.35 -6.44
N ILE A 151 -7.80 8.40 -6.39
CA ILE A 151 -6.97 8.23 -7.58
C ILE A 151 -7.06 6.77 -8.06
N PRO A 152 -7.52 6.52 -9.29
CA PRO A 152 -7.58 5.17 -9.82
C PRO A 152 -6.18 4.55 -9.90
N HIS A 153 -6.03 3.35 -9.35
CA HIS A 153 -4.73 2.68 -9.31
C HIS A 153 -4.84 1.16 -9.40
N SER A 154 -3.75 0.53 -9.80
CA SER A 154 -3.61 -0.92 -9.83
C SER A 154 -2.15 -1.32 -9.64
N ILE A 155 -1.90 -2.62 -9.53
CA ILE A 155 -0.55 -3.18 -9.45
C ILE A 155 -0.26 -3.87 -10.79
N ARG A 156 0.87 -3.54 -11.42
CA ARG A 156 1.40 -4.36 -12.49
C ARG A 156 1.82 -5.72 -11.94
N PRO A 157 1.37 -6.85 -12.53
CA PRO A 157 1.82 -8.17 -12.12
C PRO A 157 3.35 -8.26 -12.08
N GLN A 158 3.88 -8.87 -11.03
CA GLN A 158 5.32 -9.11 -10.94
C GLN A 158 5.75 -10.18 -11.93
N SER A 159 7.02 -10.10 -12.36
CA SER A 159 7.64 -11.09 -13.23
C SER A 159 7.82 -12.42 -12.50
N SER A 160 7.68 -13.52 -13.21
CA SER A 160 7.99 -14.88 -12.71
C SER A 160 9.48 -15.12 -12.49
N THR A 161 10.34 -14.22 -12.95
CA THR A 161 11.81 -14.29 -12.73
C THR A 161 12.25 -13.64 -11.43
N GLY A 162 11.34 -12.96 -10.75
CA GLY A 162 11.58 -12.31 -9.46
C GLY A 162 11.31 -13.20 -8.25
N PRO A 163 11.30 -12.62 -7.03
CA PRO A 163 10.91 -13.31 -5.83
C PRO A 163 9.50 -13.88 -5.96
N GLN A 164 9.24 -15.03 -5.30
CA GLN A 164 7.93 -15.67 -5.33
C GLN A 164 6.82 -14.75 -4.82
N TYR A 165 7.12 -13.94 -3.81
CA TYR A 165 6.14 -13.07 -3.16
C TYR A 165 6.57 -11.60 -3.19
N ARG A 166 5.61 -10.75 -3.50
CA ARG A 166 5.71 -9.29 -3.38
C ARG A 166 4.82 -8.85 -2.23
N PHE A 167 5.40 -8.08 -1.30
CA PHE A 167 4.69 -7.59 -0.14
C PHE A 167 4.54 -6.06 -0.18
N THR A 168 3.36 -5.58 0.14
CA THR A 168 3.13 -4.17 0.45
C THR A 168 2.34 -4.03 1.74
N VAL A 169 2.57 -2.94 2.45
CA VAL A 169 1.73 -2.54 3.58
C VAL A 169 0.98 -1.28 3.18
N ALA A 170 -0.34 -1.31 3.24
CA ALA A 170 -1.21 -0.18 2.96
C ALA A 170 -1.92 0.23 4.25
N ALA A 171 -1.49 1.34 4.85
CA ALA A 171 -2.19 1.97 5.96
C ALA A 171 -3.14 3.04 5.41
N ILE A 172 -4.41 2.98 5.80
CA ILE A 172 -5.49 3.79 5.26
C ILE A 172 -6.05 4.66 6.38
N PHE A 173 -6.15 5.94 6.08
CA PHE A 173 -6.54 6.99 7.02
C PHE A 173 -7.76 7.74 6.51
N THR A 174 -8.63 8.16 7.43
CA THR A 174 -9.77 9.04 7.16
C THR A 174 -9.78 10.19 8.15
N GLU A 175 -10.49 11.28 7.82
CA GLU A 175 -10.73 12.35 8.78
C GLU A 175 -11.36 11.79 10.05
N THR A 176 -10.85 12.24 11.18
CA THR A 176 -11.44 11.90 12.47
C THR A 176 -12.85 12.51 12.55
N LYS A 177 -13.88 11.67 12.63
CA LYS A 177 -15.24 12.19 12.85
C LYS A 177 -15.29 12.85 14.22
N GLU A 178 -15.56 14.15 14.27
CA GLU A 178 -15.93 14.78 15.51
C GLU A 178 -17.08 13.97 16.13
N LYS A 179 -16.88 13.46 17.35
CA LYS A 179 -17.99 12.86 18.09
C LYS A 179 -18.97 14.00 18.38
N GLU A 180 -20.09 14.03 17.68
CA GLU A 180 -21.23 14.83 18.13
C GLU A 180 -21.51 14.42 19.58
N ILE A 181 -21.19 15.33 20.50
CA ILE A 181 -21.58 15.20 21.90
C ILE A 181 -23.06 15.50 21.94
N VAL A 182 -23.87 14.44 21.96
CA VAL A 182 -25.32 14.51 22.19
C VAL A 182 -25.59 14.64 23.70
#